data_0fc5749790f578a68caeeae5070cf90f
#
_entry.id   0fc5749790f578a68caeeae5070cf90f
#
_cell.length_a   1.000
_cell.length_b   1.000
_cell.length_c   1.000
_cell.angle_alpha   90.00
_cell.angle_beta   90.00
_cell.angle_gamma   90.00
#
_symmetry.space_group_name_H-M   'P 1'
#
loop_
_entity.id
_entity.type
_entity.pdbx_description
1 polymer ?
#
loop_
_entity_poly.entity_id
_entity_poly.type
_entity_poly.pdbx_seq_one_letter_code
_entity_poly.pdbx_strand_id
1 'polypeptide(L)'
;MATAKPAKKAAKKPAKVVAKKAAKAPAKKAAAAKTAPAKTGSTASLPAEYFGIEPNVSVMHQVVTAQLAHRRSGTQSSKTRSEVRGGGTKPFSQKGTGNARQGSSRAPHMVGGGVALGPKPRKYSQRTPKKMIALALRSALSDRALDNKVVVVDKWSFDAPSTKLASALLDQLGVDGKIMVVIDRTDEIANKSFRNLTNVQVVTTNELNAYDVLCNDWLVFTQASLPKTVEVAK
;
A
#
# COMPACT_ATOMS: atom_id res chain seq x y z
N MET A 1 -34.46 -34.26 -54.69
CA MET A 1 -35.49 -33.24 -54.42
C MET A 1 -35.43 -32.85 -52.95
N ALA A 2 -34.85 -31.74 -52.64
CA ALA A 2 -34.80 -31.19 -51.27
C ALA A 2 -35.08 -29.70 -51.36
N THR A 3 -36.24 -29.29 -50.86
CA THR A 3 -36.76 -27.93 -50.89
C THR A 3 -36.17 -27.07 -49.83
N ALA A 4 -35.49 -25.98 -50.22
CA ALA A 4 -34.97 -24.96 -49.35
C ALA A 4 -36.08 -24.08 -48.77
N LYS A 5 -36.07 -23.85 -47.44
CA LYS A 5 -36.91 -22.88 -46.75
C LYS A 5 -36.27 -21.48 -46.80
N PRO A 6 -37.02 -20.40 -47.07
CA PRO A 6 -36.47 -19.06 -47.08
C PRO A 6 -36.37 -18.46 -45.68
N ALA A 7 -35.28 -17.74 -45.43
CA ALA A 7 -35.00 -17.00 -44.21
C ALA A 7 -35.90 -15.76 -44.06
N LYS A 8 -36.54 -15.58 -42.89
CA LYS A 8 -37.33 -14.41 -42.49
C LYS A 8 -36.42 -13.24 -42.20
N LYS A 9 -36.55 -12.14 -42.97
CA LYS A 9 -35.96 -10.81 -42.69
C LYS A 9 -36.61 -10.22 -41.44
N ALA A 10 -35.79 -9.95 -40.42
CA ALA A 10 -36.21 -9.20 -39.26
C ALA A 10 -36.21 -7.70 -39.57
N ALA A 11 -37.37 -7.05 -39.38
CA ALA A 11 -37.55 -5.61 -39.56
C ALA A 11 -36.88 -4.81 -38.44
N LYS A 12 -36.01 -3.88 -38.83
CA LYS A 12 -35.44 -2.86 -37.94
C LYS A 12 -36.53 -1.86 -37.51
N LYS A 13 -36.80 -1.73 -36.19
CA LYS A 13 -37.58 -0.65 -35.61
C LYS A 13 -36.74 0.64 -35.57
N PRO A 14 -37.31 1.83 -35.86
CA PRO A 14 -36.56 3.08 -35.78
C PRO A 14 -36.30 3.47 -34.31
N ALA A 15 -35.10 3.93 -34.05
CA ALA A 15 -34.68 4.46 -32.74
C ALA A 15 -35.40 5.80 -32.45
N LYS A 16 -36.08 5.83 -31.32
CA LYS A 16 -36.69 7.04 -30.75
C LYS A 16 -35.57 7.98 -30.27
N VAL A 17 -35.48 9.14 -30.91
CA VAL A 17 -34.61 10.26 -30.46
C VAL A 17 -35.17 10.77 -29.14
N VAL A 18 -34.46 10.54 -28.03
CA VAL A 18 -34.76 11.13 -26.74
C VAL A 18 -34.04 12.46 -26.65
N ALA A 19 -34.80 13.56 -26.65
CA ALA A 19 -34.29 14.90 -26.43
C ALA A 19 -33.59 14.99 -25.05
N LYS A 20 -32.33 15.35 -25.08
CA LYS A 20 -31.49 15.57 -23.88
C LYS A 20 -31.94 16.88 -23.22
N LYS A 21 -32.75 16.77 -22.16
CA LYS A 21 -33.11 17.87 -21.28
C LYS A 21 -31.84 18.31 -20.52
N ALA A 22 -31.37 19.53 -20.78
CA ALA A 22 -30.25 20.14 -20.10
C ALA A 22 -30.54 20.19 -18.58
N ALA A 23 -29.85 19.40 -17.80
CA ALA A 23 -29.90 19.46 -16.35
C ALA A 23 -29.05 20.65 -15.90
N LYS A 24 -29.73 21.65 -15.35
CA LYS A 24 -29.17 22.82 -14.66
C LYS A 24 -28.30 22.34 -13.51
N ALA A 25 -27.00 22.67 -13.54
CA ALA A 25 -26.05 22.34 -12.47
C ALA A 25 -26.54 22.96 -11.14
N PRO A 26 -26.49 22.18 -10.02
CA PRO A 26 -26.81 22.76 -8.72
C PRO A 26 -25.70 23.74 -8.32
N ALA A 27 -26.07 24.97 -7.99
CA ALA A 27 -25.18 25.96 -7.44
C ALA A 27 -24.48 25.37 -6.19
N LYS A 28 -23.15 25.40 -6.21
CA LYS A 28 -22.32 25.12 -5.05
C LYS A 28 -22.73 26.06 -3.92
N LYS A 29 -23.51 25.59 -2.95
CA LYS A 29 -23.63 26.26 -1.65
C LYS A 29 -22.25 26.31 -1.05
N ALA A 30 -21.73 27.53 -0.85
CA ALA A 30 -20.54 27.77 -0.05
C ALA A 30 -20.75 27.10 1.32
N ALA A 31 -20.01 26.03 1.57
CA ALA A 31 -19.97 25.43 2.89
C ALA A 31 -19.36 26.48 3.82
N ALA A 32 -20.16 26.95 4.77
CA ALA A 32 -19.68 27.78 5.86
C ALA A 32 -18.46 27.09 6.47
N ALA A 33 -17.35 27.79 6.54
CA ALA A 33 -16.15 27.35 7.23
C ALA A 33 -16.56 27.04 8.68
N LYS A 34 -16.67 25.75 8.99
CA LYS A 34 -16.74 25.29 10.38
C LYS A 34 -15.40 25.67 11.00
N THR A 35 -15.44 26.69 11.85
CA THR A 35 -14.33 27.06 12.72
C THR A 35 -13.90 25.79 13.44
N ALA A 36 -12.71 25.29 13.13
CA ALA A 36 -12.16 24.10 13.75
C ALA A 36 -12.06 24.36 15.27
N PRO A 37 -12.53 23.46 16.13
CA PRO A 37 -12.37 23.60 17.58
C PRO A 37 -10.87 23.74 17.87
N ALA A 38 -10.54 24.68 18.77
CA ALA A 38 -9.18 24.93 19.22
C ALA A 38 -8.56 23.61 19.69
N LYS A 39 -7.56 23.12 18.97
CA LYS A 39 -6.83 21.90 19.30
C LYS A 39 -6.09 22.14 20.60
N THR A 40 -6.49 21.47 21.68
CA THR A 40 -5.80 21.45 22.96
C THR A 40 -4.60 20.49 22.86
N GLY A 41 -3.77 20.71 21.87
CA GLY A 41 -2.46 20.12 21.76
C GLY A 41 -1.46 21.28 21.83
N SER A 42 -0.53 21.21 22.74
CA SER A 42 0.59 22.15 22.80
C SER A 42 1.13 22.32 21.38
N THR A 43 1.23 23.56 20.92
CA THR A 43 1.92 23.93 19.67
C THR A 43 3.42 23.77 19.93
N ALA A 44 3.87 22.54 20.21
CA ALA A 44 5.27 22.22 20.27
C ALA A 44 5.86 22.56 18.89
N SER A 45 6.89 23.38 18.85
CA SER A 45 7.56 23.73 17.60
C SER A 45 8.10 22.45 16.97
N LEU A 46 7.54 22.08 15.83
CA LEU A 46 8.00 20.91 15.08
C LEU A 46 9.45 21.15 14.60
N PRO A 47 10.35 20.16 14.73
CA PRO A 47 11.73 20.31 14.28
C PRO A 47 11.78 20.57 12.76
N ALA A 48 12.29 21.72 12.34
CA ALA A 48 12.34 22.12 10.94
C ALA A 48 13.12 21.15 10.04
N GLU A 49 14.08 20.42 10.59
CA GLU A 49 14.86 19.40 9.87
C GLU A 49 14.02 18.23 9.36
N TYR A 50 12.90 17.92 10.02
CA TYR A 50 12.01 16.80 9.68
C TYR A 50 10.69 17.25 9.05
N PHE A 51 10.21 18.44 9.43
CA PHE A 51 8.88 18.93 9.04
C PHE A 51 8.90 20.19 8.17
N GLY A 52 10.09 20.77 7.93
CA GLY A 52 10.26 22.01 7.15
C GLY A 52 10.88 21.82 5.77
N ILE A 53 10.95 20.59 5.26
CA ILE A 53 11.56 20.30 3.97
C ILE A 53 10.48 20.32 2.87
N GLU A 54 10.80 20.83 1.70
CA GLU A 54 9.93 20.74 0.53
C GLU A 54 9.68 19.28 0.14
N PRO A 55 8.41 18.83 0.05
CA PRO A 55 8.08 17.44 -0.23
C PRO A 55 8.53 17.00 -1.62
N ASN A 56 9.36 15.96 -1.71
CA ASN A 56 9.83 15.38 -2.96
C ASN A 56 9.04 14.13 -3.32
N VAL A 57 7.99 14.28 -4.14
CA VAL A 57 7.07 13.21 -4.53
C VAL A 57 7.79 12.07 -5.25
N SER A 58 8.75 12.36 -6.12
CA SER A 58 9.49 11.33 -6.88
C SER A 58 10.26 10.39 -5.97
N VAL A 59 10.94 10.94 -4.95
CA VAL A 59 11.70 10.17 -3.97
C VAL A 59 10.76 9.34 -3.08
N MET A 60 9.66 9.92 -2.62
CA MET A 60 8.64 9.20 -1.84
C MET A 60 8.07 8.03 -2.65
N HIS A 61 7.69 8.23 -3.90
CA HIS A 61 7.17 7.18 -4.78
C HIS A 61 8.16 6.03 -4.95
N GLN A 62 9.43 6.33 -5.24
CA GLN A 62 10.45 5.30 -5.44
C GLN A 62 10.68 4.47 -4.18
N VAL A 63 10.75 5.10 -3.00
CA VAL A 63 10.95 4.41 -1.72
C VAL A 63 9.74 3.56 -1.36
N VAL A 64 8.51 4.08 -1.52
CA VAL A 64 7.27 3.34 -1.27
C VAL A 64 7.15 2.13 -2.20
N THR A 65 7.45 2.29 -3.48
CA THR A 65 7.46 1.18 -4.45
C THR A 65 8.45 0.09 -4.04
N ALA A 66 9.65 0.48 -3.57
CA ALA A 66 10.65 -0.47 -3.06
C ALA A 66 10.18 -1.20 -1.79
N GLN A 67 9.53 -0.51 -0.85
CA GLN A 67 8.96 -1.10 0.36
C GLN A 67 7.85 -2.11 0.04
N LEU A 68 6.93 -1.76 -0.85
CA LEU A 68 5.86 -2.65 -1.28
C LEU A 68 6.39 -3.88 -2.04
N ALA A 69 7.40 -3.68 -2.89
CA ALA A 69 8.07 -4.78 -3.57
C ALA A 69 8.77 -5.74 -2.59
N HIS A 70 9.37 -5.20 -1.52
CA HIS A 70 10.02 -6.01 -0.47
C HIS A 70 9.04 -6.90 0.31
N ARG A 71 7.78 -6.49 0.47
CA ARG A 71 6.72 -7.29 1.13
C ARG A 71 6.31 -8.54 0.33
N ARG A 72 6.65 -8.63 -0.96
CA ARG A 72 6.29 -9.78 -1.80
C ARG A 72 7.17 -10.97 -1.47
N SER A 73 6.55 -12.08 -1.06
CA SER A 73 7.24 -13.33 -0.69
C SER A 73 7.95 -13.99 -1.87
N GLY A 74 7.41 -13.85 -3.09
CA GLY A 74 8.00 -14.39 -4.30
C GLY A 74 8.10 -15.91 -4.36
N THR A 75 7.15 -16.62 -3.73
CA THR A 75 7.17 -18.09 -3.57
C THR A 75 6.58 -18.86 -4.76
N GLN A 76 6.10 -18.17 -5.79
CA GLN A 76 5.54 -18.82 -6.98
C GLN A 76 6.60 -19.69 -7.66
N SER A 77 6.25 -20.95 -7.94
CA SER A 77 7.12 -21.91 -8.62
C SER A 77 6.32 -22.79 -9.56
N SER A 78 6.80 -22.95 -10.78
CA SER A 78 6.31 -23.93 -11.74
C SER A 78 7.38 -24.98 -12.00
N LYS A 79 6.95 -26.21 -12.30
CA LYS A 79 7.87 -27.32 -12.59
C LYS A 79 8.36 -27.24 -14.03
N THR A 80 9.67 -27.22 -14.22
CA THR A 80 10.31 -27.44 -15.52
C THR A 80 10.29 -28.90 -15.92
N ARG A 81 10.64 -29.24 -17.15
CA ARG A 81 10.62 -30.64 -17.63
C ARG A 81 11.45 -31.58 -16.79
N SER A 82 12.51 -31.10 -16.18
CA SER A 82 13.40 -31.90 -15.31
C SER A 82 12.85 -32.12 -13.91
N GLU A 83 11.93 -31.23 -13.47
CA GLU A 83 11.31 -31.29 -12.14
C GLU A 83 10.00 -32.07 -12.15
N VAL A 84 9.40 -32.31 -13.33
CA VAL A 84 8.20 -33.13 -13.47
C VAL A 84 8.59 -34.59 -13.41
N ARG A 85 7.88 -35.40 -12.61
CA ARG A 85 8.13 -36.84 -12.49
C ARG A 85 7.96 -37.54 -13.84
N GLY A 86 8.94 -38.37 -14.23
CA GLY A 86 8.93 -39.14 -15.45
C GLY A 86 9.72 -38.48 -16.59
N GLY A 87 9.76 -39.11 -17.75
CA GLY A 87 10.41 -38.59 -18.97
C GLY A 87 11.94 -38.67 -19.00
N GLY A 88 12.56 -39.48 -18.11
CA GLY A 88 14.00 -39.73 -18.13
C GLY A 88 14.46 -40.56 -19.32
N THR A 89 13.62 -41.51 -19.77
CA THR A 89 13.92 -42.34 -20.94
C THR A 89 13.51 -41.63 -22.21
N LYS A 90 14.36 -41.69 -23.24
CA LYS A 90 14.04 -41.18 -24.57
C LYS A 90 12.92 -42.02 -25.21
N PRO A 91 11.83 -41.40 -25.74
CA PRO A 91 10.65 -42.16 -26.25
C PRO A 91 10.97 -43.14 -27.38
N PHE A 92 11.87 -42.78 -28.29
CA PHE A 92 12.30 -43.58 -29.42
C PHE A 92 13.67 -43.14 -29.94
N SER A 93 14.26 -43.94 -30.84
CA SER A 93 15.56 -43.67 -31.44
C SER A 93 15.57 -42.35 -32.24
N GLN A 94 16.74 -41.75 -32.35
CA GLN A 94 16.93 -40.41 -32.97
C GLN A 94 16.61 -40.40 -34.48
N LYS A 95 16.84 -41.54 -35.17
CA LYS A 95 16.62 -41.71 -36.62
C LYS A 95 15.94 -43.07 -36.89
N GLY A 96 15.34 -43.25 -38.06
CA GLY A 96 14.78 -44.54 -38.51
C GLY A 96 13.33 -44.81 -38.10
N THR A 97 12.67 -43.89 -37.40
CA THR A 97 11.26 -44.10 -36.95
C THR A 97 10.22 -43.39 -37.81
N GLY A 98 10.63 -42.51 -38.73
CA GLY A 98 9.71 -41.68 -39.52
C GLY A 98 9.01 -40.57 -38.73
N ASN A 99 9.13 -40.55 -37.41
CA ASN A 99 8.49 -39.56 -36.53
C ASN A 99 9.38 -38.35 -36.26
N ALA A 100 8.75 -37.23 -35.85
CA ALA A 100 9.47 -36.07 -35.36
C ALA A 100 10.32 -36.41 -34.14
N ARG A 101 11.54 -35.88 -34.07
CA ARG A 101 12.49 -36.18 -33.00
C ARG A 101 11.99 -35.71 -31.65
N GLN A 102 12.03 -36.56 -30.63
CA GLN A 102 11.62 -36.26 -29.26
C GLN A 102 12.72 -36.63 -28.27
N GLY A 103 12.98 -35.74 -27.31
CA GLY A 103 13.99 -35.97 -26.27
C GLY A 103 13.39 -36.47 -24.94
N SER A 104 12.14 -36.13 -24.66
CA SER A 104 11.46 -36.50 -23.42
C SER A 104 9.96 -36.41 -23.58
N SER A 105 9.22 -37.31 -22.92
CA SER A 105 7.75 -37.26 -22.83
C SER A 105 7.24 -36.15 -21.88
N ARG A 106 8.14 -35.44 -21.19
CA ARG A 106 7.82 -34.30 -20.31
C ARG A 106 8.26 -32.95 -20.89
N ALA A 107 8.51 -32.90 -22.20
CA ALA A 107 8.78 -31.64 -22.90
C ALA A 107 7.58 -30.68 -22.80
N PRO A 108 7.77 -29.35 -22.86
CA PRO A 108 6.70 -28.36 -22.66
C PRO A 108 5.52 -28.47 -23.63
N HIS A 109 5.72 -29.00 -24.81
CA HIS A 109 4.67 -29.24 -25.81
C HIS A 109 3.89 -30.55 -25.60
N MET A 110 4.31 -31.40 -24.66
CA MET A 110 3.64 -32.65 -24.35
C MET A 110 2.57 -32.48 -23.27
N VAL A 111 1.50 -33.25 -23.37
CA VAL A 111 0.46 -33.31 -22.31
C VAL A 111 1.10 -33.83 -21.02
N GLY A 112 0.91 -33.10 -19.93
CA GLY A 112 1.57 -33.42 -18.65
C GLY A 112 3.07 -33.12 -18.62
N GLY A 113 3.59 -32.34 -19.59
CA GLY A 113 4.97 -31.85 -19.62
C GLY A 113 5.19 -30.69 -18.67
N GLY A 114 6.47 -30.29 -18.51
CA GLY A 114 6.86 -29.14 -17.72
C GLY A 114 6.63 -27.81 -18.41
N VAL A 115 6.67 -26.71 -17.66
CA VAL A 115 6.55 -25.36 -18.17
C VAL A 115 7.93 -24.85 -18.62
N ALA A 116 8.04 -24.25 -19.83
CA ALA A 116 9.32 -23.77 -20.37
C ALA A 116 9.82 -22.51 -19.66
N LEU A 117 8.97 -21.48 -19.54
CA LEU A 117 9.30 -20.15 -19.00
C LEU A 117 8.36 -19.80 -17.85
N GLY A 118 8.14 -20.75 -16.94
CA GLY A 118 7.28 -20.50 -15.79
C GLY A 118 7.95 -19.68 -14.69
N PRO A 119 7.16 -19.11 -13.79
CA PRO A 119 7.68 -18.35 -12.67
C PRO A 119 8.51 -19.25 -11.74
N LYS A 120 9.63 -18.73 -11.28
CA LYS A 120 10.48 -19.36 -10.26
C LYS A 120 10.55 -18.47 -9.02
N PRO A 121 10.77 -19.04 -7.82
CA PRO A 121 10.92 -18.25 -6.61
C PRO A 121 12.06 -17.24 -6.78
N ARG A 122 11.73 -15.98 -6.47
CA ARG A 122 12.73 -14.91 -6.50
C ARG A 122 12.42 -13.84 -5.47
N LYS A 123 13.46 -13.12 -5.06
CA LYS A 123 13.31 -11.92 -4.21
C LYS A 123 12.90 -10.73 -5.08
N TYR A 124 11.96 -9.93 -4.59
CA TYR A 124 11.50 -8.69 -5.24
C TYR A 124 12.08 -7.44 -4.58
N SER A 125 12.98 -7.60 -3.60
CA SER A 125 13.62 -6.48 -2.92
C SER A 125 14.38 -5.57 -3.90
N GLN A 126 14.17 -4.25 -3.74
CA GLN A 126 14.87 -3.21 -4.48
C GLN A 126 15.80 -2.48 -3.53
N ARG A 127 17.08 -2.38 -3.91
CA ARG A 127 18.07 -1.65 -3.09
C ARG A 127 17.89 -0.15 -3.28
N THR A 128 17.56 0.55 -2.21
CA THR A 128 17.49 2.01 -2.18
C THR A 128 18.58 2.58 -1.26
N PRO A 129 19.25 3.70 -1.62
CA PRO A 129 20.24 4.35 -0.78
C PRO A 129 19.63 4.84 0.55
N LYS A 130 20.35 4.71 1.66
CA LYS A 130 19.89 5.15 2.99
C LYS A 130 19.50 6.63 3.02
N LYS A 131 20.28 7.51 2.35
CA LYS A 131 19.99 8.95 2.25
C LYS A 131 18.63 9.21 1.55
N MET A 132 18.30 8.42 0.53
CA MET A 132 17.00 8.53 -0.17
C MET A 132 15.84 8.10 0.73
N ILE A 133 16.00 7.03 1.51
CA ILE A 133 14.99 6.58 2.49
C ILE A 133 14.73 7.66 3.55
N ALA A 134 15.80 8.25 4.09
CA ALA A 134 15.68 9.33 5.07
C ALA A 134 15.00 10.58 4.48
N LEU A 135 15.35 10.96 3.23
CA LEU A 135 14.72 12.08 2.55
C LEU A 135 13.23 11.81 2.28
N ALA A 136 12.86 10.60 1.87
CA ALA A 136 11.47 10.21 1.66
C ALA A 136 10.63 10.33 2.94
N LEU A 137 11.17 9.88 4.09
CA LEU A 137 10.49 10.00 5.37
C LEU A 137 10.30 11.47 5.77
N ARG A 138 11.35 12.29 5.66
CA ARG A 138 11.27 13.73 5.97
C ARG A 138 10.27 14.44 5.05
N SER A 139 10.27 14.13 3.75
CA SER A 139 9.30 14.67 2.79
C SER A 139 7.87 14.30 3.15
N ALA A 140 7.60 13.06 3.55
CA ALA A 140 6.28 12.60 3.96
C ALA A 140 5.80 13.27 5.26
N LEU A 141 6.70 13.47 6.23
CA LEU A 141 6.39 14.19 7.46
C LEU A 141 6.10 15.67 7.20
N SER A 142 6.89 16.31 6.32
CA SER A 142 6.68 17.70 5.92
C SER A 142 5.35 17.90 5.19
N ASP A 143 4.95 16.97 4.31
CA ASP A 143 3.67 16.97 3.61
C ASP A 143 2.49 16.96 4.61
N ARG A 144 2.54 16.08 5.61
CA ARG A 144 1.53 16.02 6.68
C ARG A 144 1.52 17.28 7.57
N ALA A 145 2.68 17.88 7.79
CA ALA A 145 2.77 19.14 8.55
C ALA A 145 2.18 20.33 7.76
N LEU A 146 2.42 20.41 6.45
CA LEU A 146 1.81 21.40 5.57
C LEU A 146 0.27 21.31 5.55
N ASP A 147 -0.26 20.08 5.57
CA ASP A 147 -1.69 19.81 5.68
C ASP A 147 -2.27 20.07 7.10
N ASN A 148 -1.46 20.48 8.07
CA ASN A 148 -1.83 20.62 9.48
C ASN A 148 -2.40 19.33 10.11
N LYS A 149 -1.93 18.18 9.69
CA LYS A 149 -2.37 16.86 10.15
C LYS A 149 -1.41 16.21 11.14
N VAL A 150 -0.56 17.00 11.77
CA VAL A 150 0.36 16.57 12.82
C VAL A 150 -0.08 17.15 14.15
N VAL A 151 -0.27 16.28 15.14
CA VAL A 151 -0.64 16.64 16.50
C VAL A 151 0.45 16.19 17.46
N VAL A 152 0.86 17.03 18.37
CA VAL A 152 1.84 16.68 19.40
C VAL A 152 1.17 16.76 20.77
N VAL A 153 1.27 15.67 21.53
CA VAL A 153 0.75 15.55 22.90
C VAL A 153 1.93 15.49 23.86
N ASP A 154 1.84 16.11 25.02
CA ASP A 154 2.93 16.14 25.97
C ASP A 154 3.27 14.73 26.49
N LYS A 155 2.30 14.04 27.05
CA LYS A 155 2.40 12.66 27.56
C LYS A 155 1.05 11.94 27.47
N TRP A 156 1.10 10.62 27.41
CA TRP A 156 -0.11 9.80 27.58
C TRP A 156 -0.42 9.66 29.08
N SER A 157 -1.57 10.15 29.50
CA SER A 157 -2.03 10.10 30.90
C SER A 157 -2.88 8.85 31.18
N PHE A 158 -2.33 7.66 30.91
CA PHE A 158 -3.00 6.40 31.20
C PHE A 158 -2.37 5.72 32.41
N ASP A 159 -3.11 5.57 33.49
CA ASP A 159 -2.67 4.80 34.66
C ASP A 159 -2.78 3.29 34.43
N ALA A 160 -3.78 2.86 33.64
CA ALA A 160 -4.00 1.48 33.25
C ALA A 160 -4.40 1.40 31.75
N PRO A 161 -4.16 0.25 31.06
CA PRO A 161 -4.57 0.07 29.68
C PRO A 161 -6.08 0.24 29.50
N SER A 162 -6.53 1.22 28.71
CA SER A 162 -7.94 1.52 28.47
C SER A 162 -8.19 2.03 27.05
N THR A 163 -8.91 1.23 26.26
CA THR A 163 -9.30 1.60 24.88
C THR A 163 -10.33 2.72 24.88
N LYS A 164 -11.22 2.77 25.90
CA LYS A 164 -12.24 3.82 26.02
C LYS A 164 -11.62 5.20 26.23
N LEU A 165 -10.61 5.29 27.10
CA LEU A 165 -9.88 6.56 27.33
C LEU A 165 -9.07 6.95 26.10
N ALA A 166 -8.47 5.99 25.41
CA ALA A 166 -7.74 6.24 24.18
C ALA A 166 -8.63 6.79 23.06
N SER A 167 -9.83 6.23 22.87
CA SER A 167 -10.81 6.75 21.90
C SER A 167 -11.28 8.15 22.28
N ALA A 168 -11.68 8.37 23.53
CA ALA A 168 -12.12 9.68 24.00
C ALA A 168 -11.04 10.77 23.84
N LEU A 169 -9.77 10.42 24.02
CA LEU A 169 -8.65 11.33 23.81
C LEU A 169 -8.48 11.70 22.32
N LEU A 170 -8.61 10.74 21.41
CA LEU A 170 -8.57 11.02 19.98
C LEU A 170 -9.74 11.91 19.53
N ASP A 171 -10.93 11.67 20.07
CA ASP A 171 -12.12 12.50 19.81
C ASP A 171 -11.90 13.93 20.31
N GLN A 172 -11.31 14.12 21.50
CA GLN A 172 -10.96 15.44 22.05
C GLN A 172 -9.93 16.18 21.19
N LEU A 173 -8.95 15.45 20.60
CA LEU A 173 -7.97 16.02 19.70
C LEU A 173 -8.56 16.37 18.33
N GLY A 174 -9.81 15.94 18.05
CA GLY A 174 -10.50 16.19 16.79
C GLY A 174 -9.82 15.54 15.59
N VAL A 175 -9.26 14.34 15.79
CA VAL A 175 -8.59 13.57 14.74
C VAL A 175 -9.54 12.50 14.20
N ASP A 176 -9.90 12.62 12.91
CA ASP A 176 -10.83 11.72 12.23
C ASP A 176 -10.12 10.92 11.14
N GLY A 177 -10.65 9.73 10.81
CA GLY A 177 -10.10 8.89 9.75
C GLY A 177 -9.01 7.94 10.24
N LYS A 178 -7.98 7.71 9.40
CA LYS A 178 -6.84 6.86 9.75
C LYS A 178 -5.80 7.64 10.53
N ILE A 179 -5.48 7.16 11.71
CA ILE A 179 -4.61 7.83 12.66
C ILE A 179 -3.37 6.98 12.90
N MET A 180 -2.20 7.55 12.75
CA MET A 180 -0.97 6.92 13.21
C MET A 180 -0.53 7.53 14.53
N VAL A 181 -0.42 6.70 15.55
CA VAL A 181 0.09 7.08 16.86
C VAL A 181 1.52 6.59 17.01
N VAL A 182 2.45 7.52 17.16
CA VAL A 182 3.87 7.21 17.34
C VAL A 182 4.18 7.25 18.84
N ILE A 183 4.56 6.10 19.37
CA ILE A 183 4.89 5.93 20.79
C ILE A 183 6.36 5.62 21.01
N ASP A 184 6.85 5.89 22.18
CA ASP A 184 8.15 5.37 22.58
C ASP A 184 8.04 3.89 22.97
N ARG A 185 9.13 3.14 22.78
CA ARG A 185 9.19 1.70 23.07
C ARG A 185 8.90 1.38 24.55
N THR A 186 9.14 2.34 25.43
CA THR A 186 8.91 2.20 26.88
C THR A 186 7.44 2.31 27.26
N ASP A 187 6.56 2.86 26.42
CA ASP A 187 5.17 3.17 26.72
C ASP A 187 4.23 1.97 26.42
N GLU A 188 4.40 0.86 27.14
CA GLU A 188 3.56 -0.34 26.94
C GLU A 188 2.07 -0.11 27.22
N ILE A 189 1.74 0.75 28.18
CA ILE A 189 0.35 1.07 28.56
C ILE A 189 -0.36 1.75 27.38
N ALA A 190 0.28 2.74 26.79
CA ALA A 190 -0.24 3.43 25.61
C ALA A 190 -0.42 2.45 24.42
N ASN A 191 0.58 1.60 24.16
CA ASN A 191 0.49 0.58 23.10
C ASN A 191 -0.74 -0.34 23.31
N LYS A 192 -0.94 -0.88 24.52
CA LYS A 192 -2.07 -1.75 24.85
C LYS A 192 -3.42 -1.02 24.71
N SER A 193 -3.46 0.29 24.98
CA SER A 193 -4.66 1.12 24.89
C SER A 193 -5.09 1.42 23.44
N PHE A 194 -4.14 1.71 22.56
CA PHE A 194 -4.43 2.10 21.17
C PHE A 194 -4.51 0.93 20.18
N ARG A 195 -3.76 -0.16 20.37
CA ARG A 195 -3.63 -1.25 19.37
C ARG A 195 -4.93 -1.95 18.98
N ASN A 196 -5.98 -1.87 19.82
CA ASN A 196 -7.28 -2.50 19.55
C ASN A 196 -8.19 -1.63 18.68
N LEU A 197 -7.89 -0.34 18.50
CA LEU A 197 -8.70 0.56 17.69
C LEU A 197 -8.44 0.29 16.20
N THR A 198 -9.49 0.05 15.42
CA THR A 198 -9.39 -0.33 14.00
C THR A 198 -8.88 0.78 13.09
N ASN A 199 -9.11 2.02 13.45
CA ASN A 199 -8.70 3.21 12.74
C ASN A 199 -7.33 3.75 13.17
N VAL A 200 -6.70 3.12 14.16
CA VAL A 200 -5.41 3.54 14.73
C VAL A 200 -4.32 2.54 14.40
N GLN A 201 -3.26 3.02 13.80
CA GLN A 201 -2.02 2.29 13.62
C GLN A 201 -1.01 2.77 14.66
N VAL A 202 -0.56 1.86 15.52
CA VAL A 202 0.48 2.16 16.51
C VAL A 202 1.84 1.78 15.94
N VAL A 203 2.78 2.71 15.98
CA VAL A 203 4.14 2.52 15.46
C VAL A 203 5.14 3.03 16.49
N THR A 204 6.25 2.33 16.67
CA THR A 204 7.34 2.84 17.52
C THR A 204 8.20 3.84 16.73
N THR A 205 8.89 4.73 17.43
CA THR A 205 9.76 5.76 16.82
C THR A 205 10.78 5.15 15.85
N ASN A 206 11.30 3.96 16.15
CA ASN A 206 12.30 3.29 15.33
C ASN A 206 11.73 2.59 14.08
N GLU A 207 10.43 2.31 14.05
CA GLU A 207 9.73 1.63 12.95
C GLU A 207 9.08 2.61 11.98
N LEU A 208 9.16 3.92 12.27
CA LEU A 208 8.58 4.97 11.46
C LEU A 208 9.12 4.92 10.02
N ASN A 209 8.23 4.81 9.05
CA ASN A 209 8.58 4.74 7.64
C ASN A 209 7.66 5.59 6.76
N ALA A 210 8.11 5.94 5.56
CA ALA A 210 7.39 6.83 4.65
C ALA A 210 6.05 6.24 4.18
N TYR A 211 5.95 4.92 3.99
CA TYR A 211 4.71 4.28 3.56
C TYR A 211 3.60 4.42 4.61
N ASP A 212 3.89 4.13 5.86
CA ASP A 212 2.90 4.20 6.93
C ASP A 212 2.46 5.65 7.19
N VAL A 213 3.40 6.63 7.13
CA VAL A 213 3.06 8.06 7.20
C VAL A 213 2.08 8.47 6.10
N LEU A 214 2.29 8.03 4.86
CA LEU A 214 1.42 8.36 3.73
C LEU A 214 0.08 7.61 3.74
N CYS A 215 0.01 6.43 4.37
CA CYS A 215 -1.23 5.66 4.48
C CYS A 215 -2.20 6.20 5.53
N ASN A 216 -1.72 7.00 6.48
CA ASN A 216 -2.52 7.55 7.55
C ASN A 216 -2.81 9.04 7.29
N ASP A 217 -4.00 9.50 7.69
CA ASP A 217 -4.42 10.88 7.51
C ASP A 217 -3.84 11.79 8.59
N TRP A 218 -3.78 11.31 9.82
CA TRP A 218 -3.29 12.05 10.98
C TRP A 218 -2.09 11.36 11.62
N LEU A 219 -1.16 12.18 12.10
CA LEU A 219 0.01 11.75 12.86
C LEU A 219 -0.07 12.33 14.27
N VAL A 220 -0.02 11.47 15.27
CA VAL A 220 -0.02 11.87 16.68
C VAL A 220 1.29 11.45 17.32
N PHE A 221 2.05 12.43 17.78
CA PHE A 221 3.33 12.22 18.47
C PHE A 221 3.22 12.62 19.94
N THR A 222 4.06 12.03 20.77
CA THR A 222 4.39 12.61 22.07
C THR A 222 5.65 13.44 21.93
N GLN A 223 5.90 14.36 22.85
CA GLN A 223 7.17 15.10 22.86
C GLN A 223 8.40 14.17 22.96
N ALA A 224 8.24 13.01 23.60
CA ALA A 224 9.31 12.02 23.71
C ALA A 224 9.54 11.26 22.39
N SER A 225 8.45 10.97 21.62
CA SER A 225 8.49 10.21 20.37
C SER A 225 8.74 11.06 19.11
N LEU A 226 8.84 12.38 19.25
CA LEU A 226 9.22 13.23 18.12
C LEU A 226 10.61 12.80 17.59
N PRO A 227 10.79 12.74 16.26
CA PRO A 227 12.07 12.42 15.68
C PRO A 227 13.09 13.49 16.12
N LYS A 228 14.06 13.07 16.91
CA LYS A 228 15.18 13.92 17.35
C LYS A 228 16.28 13.81 16.30
N THR A 229 17.03 14.88 16.14
CA THR A 229 18.23 14.88 15.30
C THR A 229 19.20 13.84 15.87
N VAL A 230 19.28 12.68 15.19
CA VAL A 230 20.37 11.76 15.48
C VAL A 230 21.61 12.42 14.90
N GLU A 231 22.44 12.96 15.73
CA GLU A 231 23.79 13.35 15.34
C GLU A 231 24.44 12.09 14.77
N VAL A 232 24.55 12.08 13.44
CA VAL A 232 25.31 11.03 12.76
C VAL A 232 26.74 11.24 13.20
N ALA A 233 27.19 10.45 14.18
CA ALA A 233 28.58 10.39 14.53
C ALA A 233 29.38 10.21 13.23
N LYS A 234 30.26 11.19 12.98
CA LYS A 234 31.11 11.26 11.78
C LYS A 234 32.06 10.07 11.72
#